data_d8a5f3c392e192821f7581d66ccfd467
#
_entry.id   d8a5f3c392e192821f7581d66ccfd467
#
_cell.length_a   1.000
_cell.length_b   1.000
_cell.length_c   1.000
_cell.angle_alpha   90.00
_cell.angle_beta   90.00
_cell.angle_gamma   90.00
#
_symmetry.space_group_name_H-M   'P 1'
#
loop_
_entity.id
_entity.type
_entity.pdbx_description
1 polymer ?
#
loop_
_entity_poly.entity_id
_entity_poly.type
_entity_poly.pdbx_seq_one_letter_code
_entity_poly.pdbx_strand_id
1 'polypeptide(L)'
;MSIVPTNINYNSTILRQNLNSLVRTFPFLNVQSVGLSVLRKNIYVIKLGKGTKKVFYSASIHANEWITSVVLMKFVEDYANAYVQNGKLYNYSVRDLFNNVSIFIMPMVNPDGVDLVTGNILPSSSAYNQAKSIANNYPDIPFPSGWKANIRGVDLNLQFPARMGASQ
;
A
#
# COMPACT_ATOMS: atom_id res chain seq x y z
N MET A 1 -12.12 -0.69 19.20
CA MET A 1 -10.74 -1.23 19.03
C MET A 1 -10.33 -0.95 17.58
N SER A 2 -9.10 -0.48 17.33
CA SER A 2 -8.63 -0.19 15.97
C SER A 2 -8.33 -1.49 15.23
N ILE A 3 -8.72 -1.57 13.94
CA ILE A 3 -8.44 -2.71 13.06
C ILE A 3 -7.03 -2.61 12.49
N VAL A 4 -6.59 -1.38 12.18
CA VAL A 4 -5.28 -1.12 11.58
C VAL A 4 -4.26 -0.84 12.68
N PRO A 5 -3.27 -1.73 12.91
CA PRO A 5 -2.23 -1.51 13.89
C PRO A 5 -1.22 -0.49 13.38
N THR A 6 -0.72 0.37 14.29
CA THR A 6 0.24 1.44 13.94
C THR A 6 1.63 1.25 14.54
N ASN A 7 1.82 0.18 15.31
CA ASN A 7 3.04 -0.08 16.12
C ASN A 7 3.77 -1.36 15.72
N ILE A 8 3.57 -1.85 14.50
CA ILE A 8 4.20 -3.08 13.99
C ILE A 8 4.76 -2.85 12.59
N ASN A 9 5.72 -3.69 12.17
CA ASN A 9 6.19 -3.73 10.79
C ASN A 9 5.06 -4.22 9.88
N TYR A 10 4.56 -3.33 9.04
CA TYR A 10 3.35 -3.55 8.24
C TYR A 10 3.70 -4.20 6.91
N ASN A 11 3.33 -5.47 6.74
CA ASN A 11 3.61 -6.28 5.55
C ASN A 11 2.34 -6.65 4.77
N SER A 12 2.49 -7.35 3.64
CA SER A 12 1.38 -7.72 2.77
C SER A 12 0.38 -8.68 3.42
N THR A 13 0.82 -9.52 4.35
CA THR A 13 -0.03 -10.43 5.12
C THR A 13 -0.94 -9.66 6.06
N ILE A 14 -0.38 -8.69 6.79
CA ILE A 14 -1.14 -7.81 7.69
C ILE A 14 -2.12 -6.95 6.90
N LEU A 15 -1.68 -6.37 5.77
CA LEU A 15 -2.57 -5.63 4.87
C LEU A 15 -3.81 -6.47 4.50
N ARG A 16 -3.62 -7.71 4.03
CA ARG A 16 -4.72 -8.60 3.65
C ARG A 16 -5.65 -8.90 4.82
N GLN A 17 -5.11 -9.15 6.01
CA GLN A 17 -5.90 -9.39 7.22
C GLN A 17 -6.74 -8.17 7.59
N ASN A 18 -6.14 -6.97 7.53
CA ASN A 18 -6.86 -5.73 7.82
C ASN A 18 -7.94 -5.43 6.78
N LEU A 19 -7.67 -5.64 5.48
CA LEU A 19 -8.67 -5.51 4.41
C LEU A 19 -9.87 -6.42 4.67
N ASN A 20 -9.65 -7.68 5.01
CA ASN A 20 -10.71 -8.64 5.33
C ASN A 20 -11.54 -8.20 6.55
N SER A 21 -10.87 -7.66 7.57
CA SER A 21 -11.54 -7.16 8.78
C SER A 21 -12.35 -5.88 8.49
N LEU A 22 -11.77 -4.95 7.72
CA LEU A 22 -12.44 -3.70 7.32
C LEU A 22 -13.69 -3.98 6.48
N VAL A 23 -13.62 -4.87 5.49
CA VAL A 23 -14.79 -5.21 4.65
C VAL A 23 -15.90 -5.88 5.48
N ARG A 24 -15.54 -6.73 6.45
CA ARG A 24 -16.53 -7.34 7.37
C ARG A 24 -17.19 -6.31 8.27
N THR A 25 -16.43 -5.33 8.76
CA THR A 25 -16.94 -4.27 9.67
C THR A 25 -17.69 -3.20 8.89
N PHE A 26 -17.26 -2.89 7.67
CA PHE A 26 -17.78 -1.83 6.83
C PHE A 26 -18.14 -2.36 5.43
N PRO A 27 -19.31 -3.02 5.27
CA PRO A 27 -19.69 -3.70 4.02
C PRO A 27 -19.83 -2.79 2.78
N PHE A 28 -19.87 -1.47 2.98
CA PHE A 28 -19.88 -0.49 1.88
C PHE A 28 -18.50 -0.25 1.24
N LEU A 29 -17.44 -0.76 1.84
CA LEU A 29 -16.11 -0.69 1.25
C LEU A 29 -16.00 -1.64 0.06
N ASN A 30 -15.57 -1.09 -1.07
CA ASN A 30 -15.30 -1.90 -2.26
C ASN A 30 -13.78 -2.13 -2.36
N VAL A 31 -13.37 -3.38 -2.22
CA VAL A 31 -11.96 -3.82 -2.30
C VAL A 31 -11.81 -4.79 -3.45
N GLN A 32 -10.87 -4.50 -4.35
CA GLN A 32 -10.59 -5.33 -5.52
C GLN A 32 -9.09 -5.58 -5.66
N SER A 33 -8.72 -6.74 -6.21
CA SER A 33 -7.37 -6.98 -6.71
C SER A 33 -7.30 -6.46 -8.15
N VAL A 34 -6.35 -5.57 -8.41
CA VAL A 34 -6.13 -4.98 -9.74
C VAL A 34 -4.95 -5.60 -10.48
N GLY A 35 -4.23 -6.51 -9.85
CA GLY A 35 -3.11 -7.21 -10.43
C GLY A 35 -2.37 -8.08 -9.42
N LEU A 36 -1.29 -8.68 -9.89
CA LEU A 36 -0.42 -9.52 -9.08
C LEU A 36 1.01 -9.00 -9.12
N SER A 37 1.69 -9.08 -7.98
CA SER A 37 3.13 -8.83 -7.90
C SER A 37 3.95 -9.93 -8.58
N VAL A 38 5.27 -9.77 -8.60
CA VAL A 38 6.20 -10.78 -9.13
C VAL A 38 6.05 -12.13 -8.41
N LEU A 39 5.88 -12.10 -7.07
CA LEU A 39 5.65 -13.29 -6.25
C LEU A 39 4.17 -13.66 -6.14
N ARG A 40 3.33 -13.20 -7.09
CA ARG A 40 1.91 -13.55 -7.21
C ARG A 40 1.04 -13.10 -6.04
N LYS A 41 1.44 -12.07 -5.32
CA LYS A 41 0.60 -11.41 -4.29
C LYS A 41 -0.37 -10.44 -4.94
N ASN A 42 -1.59 -10.37 -4.41
CA ASN A 42 -2.59 -9.42 -4.89
C ASN A 42 -2.16 -7.97 -4.62
N ILE A 43 -2.34 -7.11 -5.61
CA ILE A 43 -2.25 -5.67 -5.48
C ILE A 43 -3.69 -5.15 -5.35
N TYR A 44 -4.01 -4.58 -4.18
CA TYR A 44 -5.38 -4.20 -3.87
C TYR A 44 -5.65 -2.71 -4.14
N VAL A 45 -6.87 -2.42 -4.55
CA VAL A 45 -7.44 -1.07 -4.55
C VAL A 45 -8.71 -1.06 -3.73
N ILE A 46 -8.83 -0.05 -2.87
CA ILE A 46 -10.02 0.25 -2.07
C ILE A 46 -10.69 1.45 -2.71
N LYS A 47 -12.00 1.36 -2.95
CA LYS A 47 -12.80 2.51 -3.37
C LYS A 47 -13.67 2.99 -2.21
N LEU A 48 -13.52 4.28 -1.87
CA LEU A 48 -14.38 5.02 -0.96
C LEU A 48 -15.22 6.02 -1.75
N GLY A 49 -16.53 6.01 -1.54
CA GLY A 49 -17.44 6.95 -2.18
C GLY A 49 -17.97 6.53 -3.54
N LYS A 50 -18.93 7.32 -4.03
CA LYS A 50 -19.66 7.07 -5.28
C LYS A 50 -19.76 8.31 -6.18
N GLY A 51 -19.09 9.40 -5.80
CA GLY A 51 -19.14 10.66 -6.54
C GLY A 51 -18.39 10.61 -7.86
N THR A 52 -18.66 11.59 -8.72
CA THR A 52 -18.06 11.69 -10.06
C THR A 52 -16.64 12.24 -10.06
N LYS A 53 -16.29 13.05 -9.05
CA LYS A 53 -14.91 13.51 -8.85
C LYS A 53 -14.04 12.34 -8.39
N LYS A 54 -12.94 12.08 -9.10
CA LYS A 54 -12.07 10.94 -8.81
C LYS A 54 -10.73 11.42 -8.25
N VAL A 55 -10.28 10.77 -7.19
CA VAL A 55 -8.96 10.99 -6.57
C VAL A 55 -8.29 9.63 -6.39
N PHE A 56 -6.98 9.56 -6.62
CA PHE A 56 -6.21 8.35 -6.44
C PHE A 56 -5.03 8.60 -5.49
N TYR A 57 -4.87 7.73 -4.51
CA TYR A 57 -3.71 7.69 -3.62
C TYR A 57 -3.04 6.32 -3.69
N SER A 58 -1.72 6.31 -3.70
CA SER A 58 -0.93 5.09 -3.61
C SER A 58 0.13 5.21 -2.51
N ALA A 59 0.52 4.05 -1.96
CA ALA A 59 1.53 3.95 -0.93
C ALA A 59 2.49 2.80 -1.20
N SER A 60 3.66 2.83 -0.56
CA SER A 60 4.70 1.80 -0.64
C SER A 60 5.06 1.44 -2.09
N ILE A 61 5.30 2.45 -2.92
CA ILE A 61 5.95 2.28 -4.22
C ILE A 61 7.39 1.82 -3.97
N HIS A 62 8.12 2.52 -3.09
CA HIS A 62 9.38 2.04 -2.57
C HIS A 62 9.15 1.10 -1.38
N ALA A 63 9.90 0.01 -1.34
CA ALA A 63 9.72 -1.06 -0.37
C ALA A 63 9.97 -0.63 1.08
N ASN A 64 10.98 0.20 1.31
CA ASN A 64 11.36 0.69 2.65
C ASN A 64 10.41 1.78 3.20
N GLU A 65 9.48 2.26 2.38
CA GLU A 65 8.48 3.25 2.79
C GLU A 65 7.15 2.59 3.22
N TRP A 66 7.21 1.37 3.78
CA TRP A 66 6.03 0.60 4.19
C TRP A 66 5.11 1.32 5.18
N ILE A 67 5.64 2.29 5.94
CA ILE A 67 4.85 3.11 6.85
C ILE A 67 3.74 3.90 6.13
N THR A 68 3.93 4.24 4.87
CA THR A 68 2.93 4.95 4.06
C THR A 68 1.68 4.09 3.83
N SER A 69 1.82 2.76 3.77
CA SER A 69 0.68 1.82 3.74
C SER A 69 -0.17 1.95 5.02
N VAL A 70 0.47 2.05 6.19
CA VAL A 70 -0.23 2.22 7.47
C VAL A 70 -1.05 3.51 7.47
N VAL A 71 -0.45 4.61 6.99
CA VAL A 71 -1.13 5.92 6.89
C VAL A 71 -2.39 5.81 6.04
N LEU A 72 -2.31 5.23 4.84
CA LEU A 72 -3.47 5.09 3.97
C LEU A 72 -4.52 4.12 4.54
N MET A 73 -4.10 3.00 5.14
CA MET A 73 -5.02 2.05 5.75
C MET A 73 -5.72 2.64 6.98
N LYS A 74 -5.01 3.43 7.79
CA LYS A 74 -5.60 4.15 8.91
C LYS A 74 -6.60 5.21 8.44
N PHE A 75 -6.27 5.95 7.38
CA PHE A 75 -7.22 6.86 6.73
C PHE A 75 -8.49 6.13 6.28
N VAL A 76 -8.39 4.94 5.67
CA VAL A 76 -9.57 4.14 5.28
C VAL A 76 -10.42 3.78 6.50
N GLU A 77 -9.79 3.32 7.59
CA GLU A 77 -10.50 3.00 8.84
C GLU A 77 -11.21 4.20 9.43
N ASP A 78 -10.53 5.35 9.53
CA ASP A 78 -11.08 6.57 10.12
C ASP A 78 -12.21 7.14 9.26
N TYR A 79 -12.05 7.11 7.93
CA TYR A 79 -13.12 7.49 6.99
C TYR A 79 -14.34 6.59 7.14
N ALA A 80 -14.15 5.27 7.22
CA ALA A 80 -15.24 4.32 7.35
C ALA A 80 -15.99 4.48 8.68
N ASN A 81 -15.28 4.68 9.79
CA ASN A 81 -15.86 4.98 11.09
C ASN A 81 -16.68 6.29 11.06
N ALA A 82 -16.11 7.36 10.53
CA ALA A 82 -16.80 8.63 10.42
C ALA A 82 -18.04 8.55 9.50
N TYR A 83 -17.99 7.78 8.41
CA TYR A 83 -19.15 7.55 7.54
C TYR A 83 -20.31 6.89 8.28
N VAL A 84 -20.03 5.83 9.04
CA VAL A 84 -21.07 5.11 9.81
C VAL A 84 -21.66 5.98 10.90
N GLN A 85 -20.83 6.78 11.57
CA GLN A 85 -21.24 7.67 12.66
C GLN A 85 -21.86 8.99 12.17
N ASN A 86 -22.05 9.18 10.86
CA ASN A 86 -22.46 10.46 10.26
C ASN A 86 -21.57 11.64 10.71
N GLY A 87 -20.30 11.34 10.85
CA GLY A 87 -19.29 12.26 11.38
C GLY A 87 -18.61 13.09 10.31
N LYS A 88 -17.56 13.79 10.76
CA LYS A 88 -16.72 14.65 9.93
C LYS A 88 -15.28 14.14 9.97
N LEU A 89 -14.56 14.37 8.87
CA LEU A 89 -13.10 14.39 8.84
C LEU A 89 -12.68 15.85 8.67
N TYR A 90 -11.94 16.36 9.64
CA TYR A 90 -11.69 17.80 9.77
C TYR A 90 -13.04 18.55 9.77
N ASN A 91 -13.22 19.48 8.83
CA ASN A 91 -14.45 20.29 8.71
C ASN A 91 -15.44 19.74 7.68
N TYR A 92 -15.15 18.60 7.02
CA TYR A 92 -15.99 18.06 5.95
C TYR A 92 -16.85 16.90 6.44
N SER A 93 -18.14 16.93 6.13
CA SER A 93 -19.06 15.80 6.29
C SER A 93 -18.57 14.62 5.46
N VAL A 94 -18.35 13.47 6.09
CA VAL A 94 -17.89 12.28 5.35
C VAL A 94 -18.96 11.74 4.42
N ARG A 95 -20.25 11.92 4.75
CA ARG A 95 -21.34 11.56 3.84
C ARG A 95 -21.38 12.42 2.59
N ASP A 96 -21.09 13.72 2.71
CA ASP A 96 -21.00 14.59 1.54
C ASP A 96 -19.79 14.24 0.69
N LEU A 97 -18.65 13.97 1.31
CA LEU A 97 -17.46 13.46 0.59
C LEU A 97 -17.78 12.16 -0.14
N PHE A 98 -18.44 11.20 0.52
CA PHE A 98 -18.78 9.91 -0.06
C PHE A 98 -19.72 10.04 -1.28
N ASN A 99 -20.64 11.00 -1.25
CA ASN A 99 -21.59 11.23 -2.33
C ASN A 99 -20.97 12.00 -3.52
N ASN A 100 -19.98 12.88 -3.27
CA ASN A 100 -19.45 13.79 -4.29
C ASN A 100 -18.10 13.36 -4.86
N VAL A 101 -17.36 12.51 -4.12
CA VAL A 101 -15.99 12.09 -4.50
C VAL A 101 -15.90 10.55 -4.48
N SER A 102 -15.18 9.99 -5.43
CA SER A 102 -14.70 8.61 -5.39
C SER A 102 -13.19 8.62 -5.14
N ILE A 103 -12.77 8.14 -3.98
CA ILE A 103 -11.36 8.03 -3.60
C ILE A 103 -10.92 6.59 -3.86
N PHE A 104 -9.93 6.41 -4.71
CA PHE A 104 -9.29 5.12 -4.97
C PHE A 104 -7.97 5.07 -4.21
N ILE A 105 -7.77 4.05 -3.42
CA ILE A 105 -6.59 3.89 -2.55
C ILE A 105 -5.92 2.57 -2.89
N MET A 106 -4.66 2.63 -3.33
CA MET A 106 -3.77 1.48 -3.50
C MET A 106 -2.79 1.47 -2.32
N PRO A 107 -3.09 0.76 -1.24
CA PRO A 107 -2.35 0.91 0.02
C PRO A 107 -0.94 0.30 -0.02
N MET A 108 -0.64 -0.56 -0.99
CA MET A 108 0.69 -1.19 -1.13
C MET A 108 0.93 -1.56 -2.59
N VAL A 109 1.70 -0.72 -3.29
CA VAL A 109 2.04 -0.93 -4.70
C VAL A 109 3.06 -2.05 -4.87
N ASN A 110 4.00 -2.16 -3.92
CA ASN A 110 5.15 -3.07 -3.96
C ASN A 110 5.13 -4.10 -2.81
N PRO A 111 4.17 -5.05 -2.79
CA PRO A 111 4.03 -5.97 -1.67
C PRO A 111 5.23 -6.93 -1.50
N ASP A 112 5.93 -7.28 -2.57
CA ASP A 112 7.11 -8.16 -2.48
C ASP A 112 8.30 -7.44 -1.88
N GLY A 113 8.56 -6.21 -2.30
CA GLY A 113 9.62 -5.40 -1.74
C GLY A 113 9.35 -5.07 -0.26
N VAL A 114 8.12 -4.70 0.07
CA VAL A 114 7.72 -4.46 1.48
C VAL A 114 7.95 -5.71 2.33
N ASP A 115 7.55 -6.87 1.84
CA ASP A 115 7.75 -8.12 2.58
C ASP A 115 9.23 -8.50 2.74
N LEU A 116 10.09 -8.13 1.78
CA LEU A 116 11.53 -8.27 1.91
C LEU A 116 12.08 -7.40 3.04
N VAL A 117 11.74 -6.12 3.04
CA VAL A 117 12.22 -5.14 4.03
C VAL A 117 11.72 -5.44 5.44
N THR A 118 10.46 -5.89 5.55
CA THR A 118 9.82 -6.17 6.85
C THR A 118 10.10 -7.57 7.39
N GLY A 119 10.91 -8.38 6.70
CA GLY A 119 11.29 -9.73 7.13
C GLY A 119 10.23 -10.82 6.88
N ASN A 120 9.19 -10.53 6.12
CA ASN A 120 8.16 -11.51 5.75
C ASN A 120 8.61 -12.45 4.62
N ILE A 121 9.70 -12.12 3.91
CA ILE A 121 10.43 -13.03 3.02
C ILE A 121 11.65 -13.57 3.76
N LEU A 122 11.69 -14.89 3.95
CA LEU A 122 12.73 -15.55 4.73
C LEU A 122 14.10 -15.49 4.04
N PRO A 123 15.20 -15.28 4.79
CA PRO A 123 16.56 -15.28 4.24
C PRO A 123 16.96 -16.56 3.52
N SER A 124 16.31 -17.69 3.83
CA SER A 124 16.54 -18.97 3.17
C SER A 124 15.84 -19.11 1.80
N SER A 125 14.98 -18.16 1.43
CA SER A 125 14.20 -18.25 0.18
C SER A 125 15.03 -17.83 -1.03
N SER A 126 14.71 -18.40 -2.21
CA SER A 126 15.33 -18.01 -3.48
C SER A 126 15.11 -16.52 -3.80
N ALA A 127 13.92 -15.98 -3.51
CA ALA A 127 13.60 -14.58 -3.74
C ALA A 127 14.48 -13.62 -2.91
N TYR A 128 14.73 -13.95 -1.64
CA TYR A 128 15.64 -13.19 -0.79
C TYR A 128 17.07 -13.22 -1.34
N ASN A 129 17.57 -14.41 -1.71
CA ASN A 129 18.92 -14.59 -2.21
C ASN A 129 19.15 -13.87 -3.55
N GLN A 130 18.15 -13.87 -4.44
CA GLN A 130 18.19 -13.11 -5.68
C GLN A 130 18.26 -11.60 -5.42
N ALA A 131 17.41 -11.08 -4.54
CA ALA A 131 17.44 -9.67 -4.16
C ALA A 131 18.77 -9.28 -3.50
N LYS A 132 19.33 -10.14 -2.63
CA LYS A 132 20.63 -9.94 -1.99
C LYS A 132 21.77 -9.91 -3.02
N SER A 133 21.72 -10.77 -4.02
CA SER A 133 22.74 -10.77 -5.11
C SER A 133 22.72 -9.44 -5.87
N ILE A 134 21.55 -8.86 -6.13
CA ILE A 134 21.43 -7.53 -6.75
C ILE A 134 21.95 -6.45 -5.80
N ALA A 135 21.59 -6.50 -4.51
CA ALA A 135 22.03 -5.55 -3.50
C ALA A 135 23.54 -5.49 -3.31
N ASN A 136 24.25 -6.58 -3.54
CA ASN A 136 25.71 -6.64 -3.45
C ASN A 136 26.42 -5.69 -4.43
N ASN A 137 25.74 -5.22 -5.49
CA ASN A 137 26.26 -4.19 -6.40
C ASN A 137 26.17 -2.77 -5.80
N TYR A 138 25.52 -2.62 -4.64
CA TYR A 138 25.28 -1.35 -3.96
C TYR A 138 25.62 -1.46 -2.48
N PRO A 139 26.91 -1.65 -2.13
CA PRO A 139 27.34 -2.01 -0.77
C PRO A 139 27.04 -0.93 0.28
N ASP A 140 26.89 0.33 -0.13
CA ASP A 140 26.58 1.46 0.74
C ASP A 140 25.09 1.50 1.17
N ILE A 141 24.24 0.69 0.54
CA ILE A 141 22.82 0.61 0.86
C ILE A 141 22.56 -0.58 1.77
N PRO A 142 22.08 -0.38 3.02
CA PRO A 142 21.86 -1.48 3.94
C PRO A 142 20.79 -2.43 3.43
N PHE A 143 21.08 -3.73 3.37
CA PHE A 143 20.14 -4.75 2.94
C PHE A 143 19.63 -5.59 4.12
N PRO A 144 18.31 -5.89 4.20
CA PRO A 144 17.25 -5.49 3.28
C PRO A 144 16.62 -4.13 3.59
N SER A 145 16.99 -3.46 4.69
CA SER A 145 16.29 -2.27 5.23
C SER A 145 16.28 -1.05 4.28
N GLY A 146 17.30 -0.89 3.47
CA GLY A 146 17.41 0.17 2.47
C GLY A 146 16.82 -0.17 1.09
N TRP A 147 16.29 -1.38 0.90
CA TRP A 147 15.78 -1.82 -0.39
C TRP A 147 14.55 -1.02 -0.82
N LYS A 148 14.59 -0.38 -2.00
CA LYS A 148 13.51 0.43 -2.56
C LYS A 148 12.73 -0.29 -3.66
N ALA A 149 13.42 -1.06 -4.48
CA ALA A 149 12.93 -1.69 -5.68
C ALA A 149 11.87 -2.78 -5.43
N ASN A 150 11.26 -3.29 -6.49
CA ASN A 150 10.53 -4.55 -6.42
C ASN A 150 11.51 -5.72 -6.21
N ILE A 151 11.01 -6.94 -6.08
CA ILE A 151 11.85 -8.12 -5.81
C ILE A 151 12.84 -8.46 -6.94
N ARG A 152 12.68 -7.89 -8.14
CA ARG A 152 13.57 -8.01 -9.29
C ARG A 152 14.60 -6.88 -9.41
N GLY A 153 14.65 -5.95 -8.46
CA GLY A 153 15.55 -4.80 -8.50
C GLY A 153 15.05 -3.64 -9.36
N VAL A 154 13.79 -3.65 -9.79
CA VAL A 154 13.22 -2.56 -10.60
C VAL A 154 12.63 -1.49 -9.68
N ASP A 155 13.08 -0.24 -9.83
CA ASP A 155 12.47 0.91 -9.18
C ASP A 155 11.14 1.25 -9.89
N LEU A 156 10.03 0.96 -9.21
CA LEU A 156 8.69 1.14 -9.77
C LEU A 156 8.34 2.62 -10.00
N ASN A 157 8.94 3.52 -9.23
CA ASN A 157 8.69 4.96 -9.36
C ASN A 157 9.23 5.53 -10.68
N LEU A 158 10.22 4.87 -11.28
CA LEU A 158 10.82 5.27 -12.55
C LEU A 158 10.15 4.62 -13.77
N GLN A 159 9.10 3.82 -13.59
CA GLN A 159 8.46 3.06 -14.67
C GLN A 159 7.15 3.67 -15.18
N PHE A 160 6.79 4.87 -14.73
CA PHE A 160 5.61 5.56 -15.25
C PHE A 160 5.87 6.07 -16.68
N PRO A 161 4.90 5.89 -17.63
CA PRO A 161 5.06 6.30 -19.02
C PRO A 161 4.89 7.83 -19.21
N ALA A 162 5.12 8.62 -18.17
CA ALA A 162 5.23 10.05 -18.29
C ALA A 162 6.52 10.38 -19.03
N ARG A 163 6.51 11.38 -19.92
CA ARG A 163 7.74 11.97 -20.48
C ARG A 163 8.50 12.66 -19.35
N MET A 164 9.16 11.89 -18.56
CA MET A 164 10.20 12.38 -17.67
C MET A 164 11.33 12.79 -18.60
N GLY A 165 11.60 14.09 -18.70
CA GLY A 165 12.76 14.57 -19.44
C GLY A 165 13.96 13.76 -18.97
N ALA A 166 14.76 13.29 -19.92
CA ALA A 166 15.99 12.59 -19.60
C ALA A 166 16.74 13.43 -18.55
N SER A 167 16.76 12.94 -17.33
CA SER A 167 17.66 13.48 -16.30
C SER A 167 19.06 13.18 -16.80
N GLN A 168 19.76 14.25 -17.20
CA GLN A 168 21.18 14.24 -17.50
C GLN A 168 21.98 13.69 -16.32
#